data_415fd47ce3ad89fa8b2c717724942296
#
_entry.id   415fd47ce3ad89fa8b2c717724942296
#
_cell.length_a   1.000
_cell.length_b   1.000
_cell.length_c   1.000
_cell.angle_alpha   90.00
_cell.angle_beta   90.00
_cell.angle_gamma   90.00
#
_symmetry.space_group_name_H-M   'P 1'
#
loop_
_entity.id
_entity.type
_entity.pdbx_description
1 polymer ?
#
loop_
_entity_poly.entity_id
_entity_poly.type
_entity_poly.pdbx_seq_one_letter_code
_entity_poly.pdbx_strand_id
1 'polypeptide(L)'
;AAPEKADPVIERLEVLPTRSVLTNGQTQHILVQAHYSDQSVRDVTRWTSFSSVNESVASVDAAGLIKVTGYGEGAIVCNYSSKIAISKITSPYPQEIAPEVYVKSPQNNFIDELVIKQLKRLNLPPSPQSNDTDFIRRVYVDTIGTLPTPDEVQAFVKDQSSDKRNELIDRLLDRPEFIDYWTY
;
A
#
# COMPACT_ATOMS: atom_id res chain seq x y z
N ALA A 1 7.13 -11.81 -38.88
CA ALA A 1 6.09 -12.70 -39.38
C ALA A 1 4.87 -12.58 -38.48
N ALA A 2 3.66 -12.63 -39.02
CA ALA A 2 2.47 -12.75 -38.22
C ALA A 2 2.46 -14.12 -37.54
N PRO A 3 2.01 -14.23 -36.27
CA PRO A 3 1.96 -15.52 -35.58
C PRO A 3 1.03 -16.48 -36.34
N GLU A 4 1.47 -17.71 -36.53
CA GLU A 4 0.61 -18.75 -37.05
C GLU A 4 -0.41 -19.18 -35.98
N LYS A 5 -1.54 -19.74 -36.42
CA LYS A 5 -2.66 -20.14 -35.50
C LYS A 5 -2.25 -21.23 -34.50
N ALA A 6 -1.09 -21.82 -34.65
CA ALA A 6 -0.48 -22.84 -33.80
C ALA A 6 0.62 -22.32 -32.87
N ASP A 7 1.02 -21.04 -32.97
CA ASP A 7 2.07 -20.48 -32.13
C ASP A 7 1.56 -20.29 -30.68
N PRO A 8 2.32 -20.75 -29.67
CA PRO A 8 1.96 -20.56 -28.28
C PRO A 8 1.87 -19.08 -27.92
N VAL A 9 0.76 -18.67 -27.28
CA VAL A 9 0.56 -17.30 -26.80
C VAL A 9 0.89 -17.20 -25.32
N ILE A 10 1.43 -16.05 -24.89
CA ILE A 10 1.72 -15.81 -23.48
C ILE A 10 0.40 -15.55 -22.73
N GLU A 11 0.09 -16.42 -21.77
CA GLU A 11 -1.09 -16.27 -20.93
C GLU A 11 -0.82 -15.36 -19.73
N ARG A 12 0.30 -15.58 -19.03
CA ARG A 12 0.70 -14.78 -17.86
C ARG A 12 2.21 -14.68 -17.72
N LEU A 13 2.66 -13.62 -17.04
CA LEU A 13 4.01 -13.52 -16.50
C LEU A 13 3.99 -13.82 -15.00
N GLU A 14 5.07 -14.42 -14.54
CA GLU A 14 5.38 -14.63 -13.14
C GLU A 14 6.75 -14.07 -12.84
N VAL A 15 6.87 -13.32 -11.75
CA VAL A 15 8.15 -12.79 -11.26
C VAL A 15 8.50 -13.43 -9.93
N LEU A 16 9.73 -13.87 -9.80
CA LEU A 16 10.25 -14.52 -8.60
C LEU A 16 11.50 -13.79 -8.08
N PRO A 17 11.47 -13.40 -6.81
CA PRO A 17 10.36 -13.49 -5.88
C PRO A 17 9.29 -12.41 -6.14
N THR A 18 8.03 -12.69 -5.82
CA THR A 18 6.93 -11.73 -5.93
C THR A 18 7.01 -10.65 -4.85
N ARG A 19 7.66 -10.96 -3.72
CA ARG A 19 7.87 -10.04 -2.59
C ARG A 19 9.20 -10.35 -1.91
N SER A 20 9.90 -9.28 -1.52
CA SER A 20 11.16 -9.37 -0.77
C SER A 20 11.18 -8.34 0.36
N VAL A 21 11.83 -8.72 1.45
CA VAL A 21 12.21 -7.80 2.51
C VAL A 21 13.73 -7.72 2.48
N LEU A 22 14.25 -6.56 2.14
CA LEU A 22 15.68 -6.32 1.94
C LEU A 22 16.09 -5.08 2.71
N THR A 23 17.28 -5.09 3.31
CA THR A 23 17.82 -3.92 3.98
C THR A 23 18.55 -3.02 2.98
N ASN A 24 18.72 -1.74 3.35
CA ASN A 24 19.44 -0.77 2.53
C ASN A 24 20.85 -1.30 2.19
N GLY A 25 21.24 -1.19 0.92
CA GLY A 25 22.50 -1.69 0.37
C GLY A 25 22.47 -3.13 -0.14
N GLN A 26 21.47 -3.93 0.22
CA GLN A 26 21.32 -5.29 -0.31
C GLN A 26 20.91 -5.30 -1.77
N THR A 27 21.28 -6.38 -2.44
CA THR A 27 20.92 -6.65 -3.83
C THR A 27 20.21 -7.98 -3.97
N GLN A 28 19.36 -8.12 -4.98
CA GLN A 28 18.67 -9.36 -5.33
C GLN A 28 18.38 -9.45 -6.81
N HIS A 29 18.70 -10.59 -7.43
CA HIS A 29 18.21 -10.87 -8.77
C HIS A 29 16.75 -11.30 -8.76
N ILE A 30 16.03 -10.90 -9.81
CA ILE A 30 14.68 -11.39 -10.09
C ILE A 30 14.69 -12.27 -11.32
N LEU A 31 13.84 -13.28 -11.32
CA LEU A 31 13.58 -14.18 -12.43
C LEU A 31 12.18 -13.88 -12.96
N VAL A 32 12.05 -13.76 -14.28
CA VAL A 32 10.75 -13.58 -14.93
C VAL A 32 10.46 -14.78 -15.80
N GLN A 33 9.32 -15.43 -15.56
CA GLN A 33 8.85 -16.60 -16.29
C GLN A 33 7.58 -16.26 -17.07
N ALA A 34 7.55 -16.62 -18.35
CA ALA A 34 6.37 -16.54 -19.18
C ALA A 34 5.70 -17.92 -19.25
N HIS A 35 4.42 -17.97 -18.96
CA HIS A 35 3.57 -19.15 -19.10
C HIS A 35 2.79 -19.05 -20.40
N TYR A 36 2.87 -20.08 -21.23
CA TYR A 36 2.28 -20.13 -22.55
C TYR A 36 1.06 -21.04 -22.63
N SER A 37 0.23 -20.84 -23.66
CA SER A 37 -1.01 -21.60 -23.90
C SER A 37 -0.80 -23.10 -24.16
N ASP A 38 0.42 -23.49 -24.49
CA ASP A 38 0.86 -24.90 -24.67
C ASP A 38 1.36 -25.50 -23.33
N GLN A 39 1.14 -24.83 -22.21
CA GLN A 39 1.61 -25.18 -20.86
C GLN A 39 3.14 -25.11 -20.68
N SER A 40 3.88 -24.64 -21.66
CA SER A 40 5.33 -24.42 -21.53
C SER A 40 5.58 -23.19 -20.63
N VAL A 41 6.68 -23.26 -19.84
CA VAL A 41 7.17 -22.15 -19.02
C VAL A 41 8.57 -21.83 -19.47
N ARG A 42 8.85 -20.57 -19.78
CA ARG A 42 10.15 -20.12 -20.27
C ARG A 42 10.68 -18.97 -19.43
N ASP A 43 11.97 -19.02 -19.12
CA ASP A 43 12.69 -17.88 -18.54
C ASP A 43 12.81 -16.78 -19.61
N VAL A 44 12.21 -15.63 -19.34
CA VAL A 44 12.22 -14.47 -20.24
C VAL A 44 12.91 -13.26 -19.60
N THR A 45 13.61 -13.45 -18.49
CA THR A 45 14.27 -12.38 -17.72
C THR A 45 15.13 -11.50 -18.62
N ARG A 46 15.93 -12.11 -19.51
CA ARG A 46 16.84 -11.38 -20.42
C ARG A 46 16.11 -10.47 -21.42
N TRP A 47 14.86 -10.77 -21.74
CA TRP A 47 14.06 -10.01 -22.71
C TRP A 47 13.01 -9.12 -22.04
N THR A 48 13.00 -9.10 -20.71
CA THR A 48 12.08 -8.30 -19.90
C THR A 48 12.63 -6.88 -19.73
N SER A 49 11.78 -5.89 -19.91
CA SER A 49 12.07 -4.51 -19.54
C SER A 49 11.70 -4.31 -18.07
N PHE A 50 12.62 -3.74 -17.30
CA PHE A 50 12.47 -3.47 -15.87
C PHE A 50 12.36 -1.99 -15.60
N SER A 51 11.49 -1.60 -14.67
CA SER A 51 11.43 -0.25 -14.14
C SER A 51 11.07 -0.24 -12.66
N SER A 52 11.65 0.69 -11.91
CA SER A 52 11.29 0.91 -10.52
C SER A 52 10.16 1.92 -10.41
N VAL A 53 9.17 1.63 -9.57
CA VAL A 53 8.09 2.57 -9.22
C VAL A 53 8.58 3.63 -8.23
N ASN A 54 9.59 3.29 -7.41
CA ASN A 54 10.13 4.19 -6.40
C ASN A 54 11.65 3.99 -6.30
N GLU A 55 12.40 4.75 -7.09
CA GLU A 55 13.86 4.68 -7.14
C GLU A 55 14.54 5.16 -5.86
N SER A 56 13.84 5.92 -5.01
CA SER A 56 14.37 6.30 -3.69
C SER A 56 14.45 5.10 -2.73
N VAL A 57 13.70 4.03 -2.99
CA VAL A 57 13.72 2.79 -2.20
C VAL A 57 14.57 1.72 -2.84
N ALA A 58 14.37 1.47 -4.13
CA ALA A 58 15.10 0.45 -4.86
C ALA A 58 15.23 0.82 -6.35
N SER A 59 16.40 0.56 -6.92
CA SER A 59 16.66 0.62 -8.36
C SER A 59 16.75 -0.79 -8.94
N VAL A 60 16.65 -0.91 -10.26
CA VAL A 60 16.83 -2.17 -11.00
C VAL A 60 17.62 -1.91 -12.27
N ASP A 61 18.52 -2.81 -12.62
CA ASP A 61 19.26 -2.76 -13.88
C ASP A 61 18.58 -3.59 -15.00
N ALA A 62 19.16 -3.51 -16.20
CA ALA A 62 18.66 -4.23 -17.37
C ALA A 62 18.77 -5.77 -17.24
N ALA A 63 19.56 -6.29 -16.31
CA ALA A 63 19.70 -7.72 -16.04
C ALA A 63 18.73 -8.21 -14.94
N GLY A 64 17.90 -7.33 -14.38
CA GLY A 64 16.99 -7.66 -13.30
C GLY A 64 17.66 -7.73 -11.92
N LEU A 65 18.82 -7.09 -11.75
CA LEU A 65 19.46 -6.94 -10.45
C LEU A 65 18.85 -5.73 -9.72
N ILE A 66 18.15 -6.00 -8.66
CA ILE A 66 17.61 -4.99 -7.74
C ILE A 66 18.72 -4.55 -6.79
N LYS A 67 18.82 -3.26 -6.52
CA LYS A 67 19.65 -2.67 -5.48
C LYS A 67 18.78 -1.79 -4.59
N VAL A 68 18.74 -2.08 -3.30
CA VAL A 68 18.02 -1.24 -2.32
C VAL A 68 18.86 -0.03 -1.97
N THR A 69 18.28 1.16 -2.12
CA THR A 69 18.94 2.47 -1.97
C THR A 69 18.39 3.30 -0.80
N GLY A 70 17.25 2.91 -0.26
CA GLY A 70 16.60 3.64 0.83
C GLY A 70 15.63 2.77 1.62
N TYR A 71 14.74 3.41 2.36
CA TYR A 71 13.77 2.77 3.23
C TYR A 71 12.35 2.98 2.74
N GLY A 72 11.46 2.01 3.02
CA GLY A 72 10.05 2.09 2.67
C GLY A 72 9.61 0.97 1.74
N GLU A 73 8.63 1.25 0.90
CA GLU A 73 8.10 0.31 -0.08
C GLU A 73 8.40 0.76 -1.50
N GLY A 74 8.84 -0.18 -2.30
CA GLY A 74 9.05 -0.05 -3.72
C GLY A 74 8.43 -1.21 -4.48
N ALA A 75 8.39 -1.10 -5.79
CA ALA A 75 7.98 -2.18 -6.67
C ALA A 75 8.80 -2.12 -7.96
N ILE A 76 9.17 -3.28 -8.45
CA ILE A 76 9.79 -3.43 -9.77
C ILE A 76 8.72 -3.95 -10.72
N VAL A 77 8.48 -3.20 -11.78
CA VAL A 77 7.59 -3.57 -12.87
C VAL A 77 8.41 -4.31 -13.92
N CYS A 78 7.98 -5.52 -14.25
CA CYS A 78 8.56 -6.39 -15.25
C CYS A 78 7.60 -6.44 -16.45
N ASN A 79 8.03 -5.95 -17.61
CA ASN A 79 7.21 -5.91 -18.81
C ASN A 79 7.85 -6.78 -19.90
N TYR A 80 7.09 -7.76 -20.41
CA TYR A 80 7.48 -8.61 -21.52
C TYR A 80 6.28 -8.89 -22.42
N SER A 81 6.38 -8.57 -23.71
CA SER A 81 5.36 -8.86 -24.73
C SER A 81 3.93 -8.48 -24.33
N SER A 82 3.74 -7.23 -23.86
CA SER A 82 2.44 -6.68 -23.40
C SER A 82 1.86 -7.32 -22.14
N LYS A 83 2.62 -8.15 -21.43
CA LYS A 83 2.27 -8.67 -20.11
C LYS A 83 3.12 -8.02 -19.05
N ILE A 84 2.52 -7.80 -17.87
CA ILE A 84 3.18 -7.14 -16.75
C ILE A 84 3.14 -8.06 -15.53
N ALA A 85 4.28 -8.13 -14.82
CA ALA A 85 4.37 -8.72 -13.49
C ALA A 85 5.06 -7.73 -12.54
N ILE A 86 4.79 -7.84 -11.24
CA ILE A 86 5.29 -6.88 -10.24
C ILE A 86 5.95 -7.65 -9.10
N SER A 87 7.21 -7.30 -8.81
CA SER A 87 7.92 -7.71 -7.60
C SER A 87 7.91 -6.58 -6.58
N LYS A 88 7.36 -6.83 -5.38
CA LYS A 88 7.28 -5.84 -4.30
C LYS A 88 8.50 -5.91 -3.39
N ILE A 89 9.09 -4.76 -3.10
CA ILE A 89 10.25 -4.63 -2.22
C ILE A 89 9.83 -3.86 -0.98
N THR A 90 10.14 -4.42 0.18
CA THR A 90 10.01 -3.72 1.48
C THR A 90 11.41 -3.55 2.05
N SER A 91 11.81 -2.32 2.32
CA SER A 91 13.05 -1.98 3.03
C SER A 91 12.70 -1.36 4.38
N PRO A 92 12.80 -2.12 5.49
CA PRO A 92 12.45 -1.64 6.81
C PRO A 92 13.33 -0.47 7.24
N TYR A 93 12.75 0.51 7.94
CA TYR A 93 13.51 1.58 8.58
C TYR A 93 14.44 1.01 9.67
N PRO A 94 15.62 1.62 9.91
CA PRO A 94 16.67 1.07 10.78
C PRO A 94 16.35 1.20 12.27
N GLN A 95 15.20 1.72 12.64
CA GLN A 95 14.79 1.88 14.04
C GLN A 95 14.24 0.59 14.62
N GLU A 96 14.49 0.37 15.90
CA GLU A 96 13.89 -0.72 16.66
C GLU A 96 12.59 -0.23 17.32
N ILE A 97 11.49 -0.94 17.08
CA ILE A 97 10.19 -0.66 17.68
C ILE A 97 9.83 -1.81 18.61
N ALA A 98 9.59 -1.48 19.88
CA ALA A 98 9.16 -2.48 20.85
C ALA A 98 7.84 -3.13 20.41
N PRO A 99 7.72 -4.46 20.43
CA PRO A 99 6.52 -5.17 19.97
C PRO A 99 5.23 -4.71 20.63
N GLU A 100 5.31 -4.26 21.89
CA GLU A 100 4.18 -3.76 22.68
C GLU A 100 3.50 -2.55 22.06
N VAL A 101 4.22 -1.74 21.28
CA VAL A 101 3.70 -0.57 20.58
C VAL A 101 2.60 -0.99 19.61
N TYR A 102 2.82 -2.08 18.89
CA TYR A 102 1.83 -2.60 17.92
C TYR A 102 0.65 -3.31 18.62
N VAL A 103 0.91 -4.02 19.73
CA VAL A 103 -0.12 -4.75 20.49
C VAL A 103 -1.09 -3.77 21.18
N LYS A 104 -0.59 -2.64 21.66
CA LYS A 104 -1.39 -1.61 22.35
C LYS A 104 -2.13 -0.67 21.39
N SER A 105 -1.86 -0.74 20.10
CA SER A 105 -2.52 0.12 19.12
C SER A 105 -3.99 -0.27 18.97
N PRO A 106 -4.91 0.70 18.94
CA PRO A 106 -6.32 0.41 18.71
C PRO A 106 -6.52 -0.30 17.37
N GLN A 107 -7.36 -1.33 17.40
CA GLN A 107 -7.75 -2.11 16.22
C GLN A 107 -9.27 -2.27 16.25
N ASN A 108 -9.97 -1.49 15.44
CA ASN A 108 -11.43 -1.47 15.39
C ASN A 108 -11.98 -2.43 14.33
N ASN A 109 -11.19 -2.72 13.29
CA ASN A 109 -11.60 -3.57 12.17
C ASN A 109 -10.39 -4.22 11.47
N PHE A 110 -10.67 -5.06 10.48
CA PHE A 110 -9.65 -5.80 9.71
C PHE A 110 -8.65 -4.88 8.96
N ILE A 111 -9.05 -3.65 8.64
CA ILE A 111 -8.14 -2.68 7.97
C ILE A 111 -7.03 -2.29 8.92
N ASP A 112 -7.35 -2.03 10.19
CA ASP A 112 -6.35 -1.69 11.20
C ASP A 112 -5.34 -2.82 11.40
N GLU A 113 -5.80 -4.08 11.39
CA GLU A 113 -4.92 -5.25 11.47
C GLU A 113 -3.93 -5.28 10.29
N LEU A 114 -4.41 -5.02 9.07
CA LEU A 114 -3.57 -4.98 7.87
C LEU A 114 -2.57 -3.83 7.92
N VAL A 115 -3.01 -2.65 8.37
CA VAL A 115 -2.16 -1.46 8.53
C VAL A 115 -1.07 -1.72 9.57
N ILE A 116 -1.42 -2.24 10.74
CA ILE A 116 -0.43 -2.55 11.79
C ILE A 116 0.57 -3.60 11.32
N LYS A 117 0.10 -4.63 10.61
CA LYS A 117 0.99 -5.64 10.02
C LYS A 117 1.99 -5.01 9.04
N GLN A 118 1.55 -4.02 8.26
CA GLN A 118 2.42 -3.30 7.32
C GLN A 118 3.39 -2.37 8.04
N LEU A 119 2.92 -1.60 9.04
CA LEU A 119 3.78 -0.75 9.87
C LEU A 119 4.87 -1.58 10.58
N LYS A 120 4.51 -2.73 11.13
CA LYS A 120 5.46 -3.66 11.75
C LYS A 120 6.51 -4.15 10.75
N ARG A 121 6.11 -4.44 9.51
CA ARG A 121 7.03 -4.88 8.45
C ARG A 121 8.03 -3.79 8.06
N LEU A 122 7.61 -2.52 8.16
CA LEU A 122 8.43 -1.35 7.87
C LEU A 122 9.23 -0.83 9.07
N ASN A 123 9.08 -1.40 10.26
CA ASN A 123 9.61 -0.85 11.52
C ASN A 123 9.13 0.59 11.77
N LEU A 124 7.85 0.87 11.51
CA LEU A 124 7.23 2.16 11.77
C LEU A 124 6.23 2.05 12.91
N PRO A 125 6.30 2.92 13.93
CA PRO A 125 5.27 2.95 14.97
C PRO A 125 3.98 3.53 14.40
N PRO A 126 2.79 3.07 14.85
CA PRO A 126 1.55 3.77 14.58
C PRO A 126 1.62 5.20 15.14
N SER A 127 1.03 6.14 14.42
CA SER A 127 0.91 7.52 14.91
C SER A 127 0.02 7.57 16.17
N PRO A 128 0.26 8.52 17.09
CA PRO A 128 -0.67 8.78 18.19
C PRO A 128 -2.06 9.11 17.67
N GLN A 129 -3.09 8.86 18.48
CA GLN A 129 -4.43 9.31 18.15
C GLN A 129 -4.46 10.84 17.99
N SER A 130 -5.22 11.30 16.98
CA SER A 130 -5.44 12.73 16.78
C SER A 130 -6.16 13.33 18.00
N ASN A 131 -5.87 14.59 18.30
CA ASN A 131 -6.66 15.35 19.28
C ASN A 131 -8.09 15.58 18.74
N ASP A 132 -8.98 16.07 19.60
CA ASP A 132 -10.40 16.24 19.24
C ASP A 132 -10.62 17.28 18.14
N THR A 133 -9.84 18.34 18.12
CA THR A 133 -9.95 19.38 17.08
C THR A 133 -9.56 18.84 15.69
N ASP A 134 -8.48 18.07 15.63
CA ASP A 134 -8.07 17.42 14.37
C ASP A 134 -9.04 16.32 13.97
N PHE A 135 -9.56 15.57 14.95
CA PHE A 135 -10.51 14.49 14.70
C PHE A 135 -11.80 15.04 14.07
N ILE A 136 -12.46 16.02 14.71
CA ILE A 136 -13.73 16.57 14.17
C ILE A 136 -13.53 17.14 12.76
N ARG A 137 -12.43 17.88 12.53
CA ARG A 137 -12.13 18.42 11.21
C ARG A 137 -11.99 17.32 10.14
N ARG A 138 -11.24 16.25 10.45
CA ARG A 138 -11.01 15.15 9.51
C ARG A 138 -12.30 14.39 9.24
N VAL A 139 -13.02 13.99 10.27
CA VAL A 139 -14.24 13.19 10.09
C VAL A 139 -15.32 13.92 9.29
N TYR A 140 -15.44 15.25 9.44
CA TYR A 140 -16.36 16.05 8.64
C TYR A 140 -15.96 16.01 7.16
N VAL A 141 -14.69 16.28 6.84
CA VAL A 141 -14.19 16.26 5.46
C VAL A 141 -14.31 14.87 4.84
N ASP A 142 -13.94 13.83 5.58
CA ASP A 142 -13.92 12.45 5.07
C ASP A 142 -15.33 11.86 4.92
N THR A 143 -16.31 12.32 5.75
CA THR A 143 -17.65 11.75 5.75
C THR A 143 -18.62 12.53 4.86
N ILE A 144 -18.62 13.86 4.94
CA ILE A 144 -19.61 14.72 4.27
C ILE A 144 -18.99 15.81 3.35
N GLY A 145 -17.65 15.80 3.17
CA GLY A 145 -16.96 16.70 2.23
C GLY A 145 -16.92 18.17 2.65
N THR A 146 -17.34 18.52 3.88
CA THR A 146 -17.39 19.91 4.37
C THR A 146 -16.61 20.09 5.65
N LEU A 147 -16.36 21.32 6.06
CA LEU A 147 -15.76 21.63 7.36
C LEU A 147 -16.86 21.79 8.44
N PRO A 148 -16.57 21.43 9.69
CA PRO A 148 -17.47 21.75 10.82
C PRO A 148 -17.55 23.26 11.04
N THR A 149 -18.69 23.73 11.51
CA THR A 149 -18.83 25.12 11.97
C THR A 149 -18.08 25.35 13.28
N PRO A 150 -17.73 26.60 13.62
CA PRO A 150 -17.08 26.91 14.89
C PRO A 150 -17.87 26.42 16.12
N ASP A 151 -19.21 26.49 16.08
CA ASP A 151 -20.07 26.05 17.16
C ASP A 151 -20.04 24.52 17.32
N GLU A 152 -20.05 23.76 16.22
CA GLU A 152 -19.92 22.30 16.22
C GLU A 152 -18.56 21.88 16.82
N VAL A 153 -17.48 22.56 16.44
CA VAL A 153 -16.14 22.30 17.01
C VAL A 153 -16.13 22.55 18.53
N GLN A 154 -16.68 23.70 18.96
CA GLN A 154 -16.72 24.04 20.39
C GLN A 154 -17.57 23.07 21.20
N ALA A 155 -18.71 22.66 20.68
CA ALA A 155 -19.58 21.68 21.32
C ALA A 155 -18.86 20.32 21.47
N PHE A 156 -18.23 19.83 20.40
CA PHE A 156 -17.52 18.57 20.42
C PHE A 156 -16.29 18.56 21.34
N VAL A 157 -15.52 19.64 21.39
CA VAL A 157 -14.34 19.75 22.27
C VAL A 157 -14.75 19.83 23.74
N LYS A 158 -15.88 20.48 24.04
CA LYS A 158 -16.41 20.59 25.43
C LYS A 158 -17.07 19.29 25.91
N ASP A 159 -17.49 18.44 25.01
CA ASP A 159 -18.13 17.17 25.36
C ASP A 159 -17.12 16.25 26.05
N GLN A 160 -17.50 15.74 27.24
CA GLN A 160 -16.68 14.83 28.05
C GLN A 160 -17.10 13.35 27.90
N SER A 161 -18.04 13.05 27.00
CA SER A 161 -18.45 11.68 26.74
C SER A 161 -17.27 10.86 26.21
N SER A 162 -17.07 9.68 26.76
CA SER A 162 -16.06 8.73 26.27
C SER A 162 -16.38 8.19 24.86
N ASP A 163 -17.64 8.27 24.44
CA ASP A 163 -18.13 7.77 23.14
C ASP A 163 -18.40 8.87 22.11
N LYS A 164 -18.10 10.12 22.43
CA LYS A 164 -18.40 11.28 21.59
C LYS A 164 -17.91 11.16 20.13
N ARG A 165 -16.82 10.43 19.89
CA ARG A 165 -16.28 10.23 18.54
C ARG A 165 -17.16 9.32 17.69
N ASN A 166 -17.65 8.22 18.26
CA ASN A 166 -18.59 7.32 17.59
C ASN A 166 -19.93 8.01 17.35
N GLU A 167 -20.46 8.68 18.38
CA GLU A 167 -21.71 9.46 18.29
C GLU A 167 -21.62 10.57 17.21
N LEU A 168 -20.45 11.17 17.03
CA LEU A 168 -20.24 12.15 15.97
C LEU A 168 -20.27 11.49 14.59
N ILE A 169 -19.61 10.35 14.42
CA ILE A 169 -19.60 9.60 13.17
C ILE A 169 -21.03 9.21 12.78
N ASP A 170 -21.80 8.64 13.71
CA ASP A 170 -23.18 8.21 13.46
C ASP A 170 -24.06 9.40 13.02
N ARG A 171 -23.95 10.55 13.71
CA ARG A 171 -24.66 11.77 13.33
C ARG A 171 -24.31 12.27 11.94
N LEU A 172 -23.03 12.16 11.53
CA LEU A 172 -22.60 12.60 10.19
C LEU A 172 -23.10 11.64 9.09
N LEU A 173 -23.16 10.36 9.38
CA LEU A 173 -23.67 9.35 8.43
C LEU A 173 -25.18 9.53 8.16
N ASP A 174 -25.94 10.08 9.15
CA ASP A 174 -27.38 10.36 9.01
C ASP A 174 -27.66 11.69 8.30
N ARG A 175 -26.66 12.52 8.02
CA ARG A 175 -26.84 13.82 7.35
C ARG A 175 -27.09 13.67 5.84
N PRO A 176 -27.97 14.52 5.25
CA PRO A 176 -28.18 14.52 3.80
C PRO A 176 -26.90 14.70 2.99
N GLU A 177 -25.97 15.52 3.49
CA GLU A 177 -24.69 15.82 2.85
C GLU A 177 -23.81 14.55 2.66
N PHE A 178 -24.02 13.51 3.49
CA PHE A 178 -23.33 12.22 3.31
C PHE A 178 -23.73 11.57 1.98
N ILE A 179 -25.04 11.54 1.68
CA ILE A 179 -25.56 11.00 0.43
C ILE A 179 -25.06 11.83 -0.74
N ASP A 180 -25.18 13.16 -0.65
CA ASP A 180 -24.75 14.07 -1.72
C ASP A 180 -23.26 13.90 -2.04
N TYR A 181 -22.41 13.80 -1.03
CA TYR A 181 -20.96 13.67 -1.18
C TYR A 181 -20.55 12.34 -1.81
N TRP A 182 -21.18 11.21 -1.42
CA TRP A 182 -20.79 9.88 -1.89
C TRP A 182 -21.50 9.42 -3.16
N THR A 183 -22.52 10.14 -3.63
CA THR A 183 -23.19 9.85 -4.93
C THR A 183 -22.61 10.64 -6.10
N TYR A 184 -21.73 11.61 -5.85
CA TYR A 184 -21.04 12.40 -6.85
C TYR A 184 -19.80 11.68 -7.37
#